data_c8ede80cce1d698f3a37bac80b4565d3
#
_entry.id   c8ede80cce1d698f3a37bac80b4565d3
#
_cell.length_a   1.000
_cell.length_b   1.000
_cell.length_c   1.000
_cell.angle_alpha   90.00
_cell.angle_beta   90.00
_cell.angle_gamma   90.00
#
_symmetry.space_group_name_H-M   'P 1'
#
loop_
_entity.id
_entity.type
_entity.pdbx_description
1 polymer ?
#
loop_
_entity_poly.entity_id
_entity_poly.type
_entity_poly.pdbx_seq_one_letter_code
_entity_poly.pdbx_strand_id
1 'polypeptide(L)'
;SFSVTVKGTDIEYCGKGLNGIFSNRGNLLNIKFVKMFFEIISFYKNCEKLDPNSSDKITLGEYLNKIGKSKYFVDYHIIPMVSAIWSMPPYEASQMPLVFFLNFFKNHGLFKLKNRPQWYTVTNRSKTYVSKILSKISGEYFKNYEINKIIRNSNGVKIYYGSESEFFTYDKVVLASHADESLKIISDISD
;
A
#
# COMPACT_ATOMS: atom_id res chain seq x y z
N SER A 1 -8.93 4.79 -10.96
CA SER A 1 -9.97 3.92 -10.38
C SER A 1 -9.48 2.48 -10.35
N PHE A 2 -9.88 1.72 -9.34
CA PHE A 2 -9.61 0.30 -9.25
C PHE A 2 -10.48 -0.44 -10.29
N SER A 3 -9.87 -1.35 -11.05
CA SER A 3 -10.54 -2.23 -12.00
C SER A 3 -10.00 -3.64 -11.86
N VAL A 4 -10.84 -4.61 -12.14
CA VAL A 4 -10.55 -6.04 -12.05
C VAL A 4 -10.92 -6.72 -13.35
N THR A 5 -10.01 -7.53 -13.88
CA THR A 5 -10.24 -8.48 -14.96
C THR A 5 -9.72 -9.83 -14.49
N VAL A 6 -10.56 -10.86 -14.53
CA VAL A 6 -10.19 -12.21 -14.10
C VAL A 6 -9.95 -13.09 -15.34
N LYS A 7 -8.69 -13.45 -15.57
CA LYS A 7 -8.27 -14.25 -16.71
C LYS A 7 -9.02 -15.60 -16.74
N GLY A 8 -9.54 -15.97 -17.89
CA GLY A 8 -10.29 -17.22 -18.07
C GLY A 8 -11.75 -17.18 -17.61
N THR A 9 -12.27 -15.97 -17.31
CA THR A 9 -13.67 -15.73 -16.95
C THR A 9 -14.20 -14.47 -17.63
N ASP A 10 -15.52 -14.27 -17.59
CA ASP A 10 -16.17 -13.03 -18.10
C ASP A 10 -16.22 -11.92 -17.03
N ILE A 11 -15.47 -12.06 -15.94
CA ILE A 11 -15.49 -11.09 -14.85
C ILE A 11 -14.59 -9.92 -15.20
N GLU A 12 -15.22 -8.80 -15.50
CA GLU A 12 -14.57 -7.51 -15.70
C GLU A 12 -15.44 -6.41 -15.11
N TYR A 13 -14.85 -5.54 -14.28
CA TYR A 13 -15.56 -4.40 -13.70
C TYR A 13 -14.60 -3.32 -13.22
N CYS A 14 -15.10 -2.11 -13.02
CA CYS A 14 -14.35 -1.04 -12.39
C CYS A 14 -15.21 -0.27 -11.37
N GLY A 15 -14.55 0.41 -10.43
CA GLY A 15 -15.18 1.15 -9.34
C GLY A 15 -15.81 2.49 -9.72
N LYS A 16 -16.05 2.78 -11.00
CA LYS A 16 -16.66 4.03 -11.48
C LYS A 16 -18.20 3.94 -11.53
N GLY A 17 -18.85 3.82 -10.35
CA GLY A 17 -20.30 3.75 -10.26
C GLY A 17 -20.89 2.48 -10.86
N LEU A 18 -22.23 2.43 -10.98
CA LEU A 18 -22.93 1.24 -11.47
C LEU A 18 -22.53 0.85 -12.90
N ASN A 19 -22.34 1.82 -13.79
CA ASN A 19 -21.90 1.55 -15.16
C ASN A 19 -20.52 0.90 -15.24
N GLY A 20 -19.62 1.24 -14.32
CA GLY A 20 -18.32 0.60 -14.25
C GLY A 20 -18.40 -0.80 -13.65
N ILE A 21 -19.19 -1.00 -12.61
CA ILE A 21 -19.37 -2.30 -11.96
C ILE A 21 -20.02 -3.30 -12.93
N PHE A 22 -20.99 -2.84 -13.71
CA PHE A 22 -21.67 -3.66 -14.74
C PHE A 22 -21.20 -3.32 -16.15
N SER A 23 -19.92 -3.01 -16.34
CA SER A 23 -19.33 -2.77 -17.67
C SER A 23 -19.55 -3.96 -18.61
N ASN A 24 -19.34 -5.18 -18.13
CA ASN A 24 -19.85 -6.39 -18.77
C ASN A 24 -21.29 -6.62 -18.30
N ARG A 25 -22.26 -6.39 -19.20
CA ARG A 25 -23.70 -6.55 -18.90
C ARG A 25 -24.09 -7.98 -18.55
N GLY A 26 -23.35 -8.99 -19.02
CA GLY A 26 -23.52 -10.39 -18.65
C GLY A 26 -23.41 -10.63 -17.13
N ASN A 27 -22.66 -9.78 -16.42
CA ASN A 27 -22.53 -9.86 -14.97
C ASN A 27 -23.85 -9.61 -14.22
N LEU A 28 -24.83 -8.94 -14.83
CA LEU A 28 -26.18 -8.77 -14.24
C LEU A 28 -26.94 -10.11 -14.10
N LEU A 29 -26.65 -11.08 -14.96
CA LEU A 29 -27.22 -12.42 -14.91
C LEU A 29 -26.39 -13.39 -14.06
N ASN A 30 -25.20 -12.99 -13.66
CA ASN A 30 -24.32 -13.80 -12.82
C ASN A 30 -24.66 -13.60 -11.34
N ILE A 31 -25.41 -14.55 -10.77
CA ILE A 31 -25.86 -14.49 -9.36
C ILE A 31 -24.70 -14.33 -8.37
N LYS A 32 -23.55 -14.97 -8.64
CA LYS A 32 -22.35 -14.85 -7.78
C LYS A 32 -21.78 -13.44 -7.83
N PHE A 33 -21.78 -12.81 -9.01
CA PHE A 33 -21.32 -11.44 -9.20
C PHE A 33 -22.27 -10.44 -8.51
N VAL A 34 -23.57 -10.60 -8.70
CA VAL A 34 -24.58 -9.76 -8.03
C VAL A 34 -24.50 -9.89 -6.51
N LYS A 35 -24.32 -11.11 -5.97
CA LYS A 35 -24.07 -11.34 -4.55
C LYS A 35 -22.82 -10.60 -4.08
N MET A 36 -21.69 -10.71 -4.81
CA MET A 36 -20.45 -9.99 -4.52
C MET A 36 -20.67 -8.48 -4.45
N PHE A 37 -21.45 -7.91 -5.36
CA PHE A 37 -21.78 -6.47 -5.34
C PHE A 37 -22.45 -6.05 -4.04
N PHE A 38 -23.43 -6.80 -3.54
CA PHE A 38 -24.06 -6.52 -2.25
C PHE A 38 -23.12 -6.76 -1.07
N GLU A 39 -22.25 -7.75 -1.17
CA GLU A 39 -21.21 -8.00 -0.17
C GLU A 39 -20.21 -6.85 -0.06
N ILE A 40 -19.83 -6.22 -1.18
CA ILE A 40 -18.98 -5.01 -1.20
C ILE A 40 -19.65 -3.88 -0.42
N ILE A 41 -20.92 -3.60 -0.73
CA ILE A 41 -21.67 -2.52 -0.08
C ILE A 41 -21.79 -2.76 1.43
N SER A 42 -22.19 -3.97 1.84
CA SER A 42 -22.37 -4.32 3.25
C SER A 42 -21.04 -4.31 4.01
N PHE A 43 -19.98 -4.84 3.40
CA PHE A 43 -18.64 -4.88 3.98
C PHE A 43 -18.11 -3.46 4.25
N TYR A 44 -18.17 -2.58 3.25
CA TYR A 44 -17.68 -1.21 3.40
C TYR A 44 -18.46 -0.44 4.47
N LYS A 45 -19.79 -0.55 4.50
CA LYS A 45 -20.62 0.08 5.55
C LYS A 45 -20.30 -0.43 6.95
N ASN A 46 -20.03 -1.71 7.09
CA ASN A 46 -19.70 -2.32 8.37
C ASN A 46 -18.29 -1.93 8.83
N CYS A 47 -17.29 -2.02 7.94
CA CYS A 47 -15.91 -1.64 8.25
C CYS A 47 -15.76 -0.14 8.58
N GLU A 48 -16.56 0.74 7.97
CA GLU A 48 -16.57 2.17 8.30
C GLU A 48 -16.92 2.43 9.77
N LYS A 49 -17.76 1.58 10.36
CA LYS A 49 -18.22 1.70 11.76
C LYS A 49 -17.31 1.00 12.78
N LEU A 50 -16.45 0.08 12.33
CA LEU A 50 -15.56 -0.63 13.25
C LEU A 50 -14.53 0.32 13.85
N ASP A 51 -14.27 0.16 15.16
CA ASP A 51 -13.12 0.78 15.79
C ASP A 51 -11.86 -0.02 15.44
N PRO A 52 -10.85 0.56 14.76
CA PRO A 52 -9.62 -0.14 14.46
C PRO A 52 -8.94 -0.72 15.71
N ASN A 53 -8.96 -0.01 16.84
CA ASN A 53 -8.30 -0.44 18.08
C ASN A 53 -8.94 -1.70 18.71
N SER A 54 -10.19 -1.99 18.39
CA SER A 54 -10.86 -3.23 18.83
C SER A 54 -10.45 -4.45 18.00
N SER A 55 -9.62 -4.28 16.98
CA SER A 55 -9.30 -5.26 15.94
C SER A 55 -7.84 -5.70 15.92
N ASP A 56 -7.07 -5.40 16.99
CA ASP A 56 -5.61 -5.49 17.03
C ASP A 56 -5.01 -6.89 16.85
N LYS A 57 -5.82 -7.94 16.97
CA LYS A 57 -5.29 -9.32 17.10
C LYS A 57 -5.64 -10.26 15.96
N ILE A 58 -6.34 -9.79 14.94
CA ILE A 58 -6.77 -10.65 13.83
C ILE A 58 -6.32 -10.12 12.48
N THR A 59 -6.11 -11.03 11.54
CA THR A 59 -5.79 -10.69 10.15
C THR A 59 -7.06 -10.34 9.35
N LEU A 60 -6.86 -9.70 8.20
CA LEU A 60 -7.95 -9.45 7.25
C LEU A 60 -8.63 -10.77 6.83
N GLY A 61 -7.85 -11.81 6.53
CA GLY A 61 -8.37 -13.13 6.13
C GLY A 61 -9.23 -13.77 7.22
N GLU A 62 -8.77 -13.77 8.47
CA GLU A 62 -9.53 -14.27 9.62
C GLU A 62 -10.84 -13.51 9.82
N TYR A 63 -10.80 -12.19 9.68
CA TYR A 63 -12.00 -11.36 9.77
C TYR A 63 -13.00 -11.68 8.66
N LEU A 64 -12.54 -11.80 7.41
CA LEU A 64 -13.40 -12.14 6.27
C LEU A 64 -14.08 -13.51 6.45
N ASN A 65 -13.35 -14.51 6.97
CA ASN A 65 -13.88 -15.81 7.31
C ASN A 65 -14.92 -15.72 8.45
N LYS A 66 -14.59 -14.99 9.51
CA LYS A 66 -15.47 -14.80 10.69
C LYS A 66 -16.83 -14.18 10.31
N ILE A 67 -16.84 -13.23 9.38
CA ILE A 67 -18.07 -12.57 8.92
C ILE A 67 -18.75 -13.31 7.76
N GLY A 68 -18.26 -14.47 7.36
CA GLY A 68 -18.87 -15.35 6.37
C GLY A 68 -18.93 -14.76 4.96
N LYS A 69 -17.90 -14.01 4.55
CA LYS A 69 -17.84 -13.48 3.18
C LYS A 69 -17.61 -14.56 2.15
N SER A 70 -18.28 -14.45 1.01
CA SER A 70 -18.13 -15.44 -0.06
C SER A 70 -16.71 -15.44 -0.61
N LYS A 71 -16.24 -16.63 -0.99
CA LYS A 71 -14.95 -16.78 -1.68
C LYS A 71 -14.86 -15.91 -2.92
N TYR A 72 -15.98 -15.70 -3.61
CA TYR A 72 -16.07 -14.83 -4.79
C TYR A 72 -15.75 -13.37 -4.47
N PHE A 73 -16.30 -12.84 -3.36
CA PHE A 73 -15.97 -11.50 -2.86
C PHE A 73 -14.49 -11.40 -2.44
N VAL A 74 -13.98 -12.40 -1.74
CA VAL A 74 -12.60 -12.44 -1.27
C VAL A 74 -11.63 -12.44 -2.46
N ASP A 75 -11.80 -13.39 -3.39
CA ASP A 75 -10.85 -13.64 -4.48
C ASP A 75 -10.92 -12.59 -5.60
N TYR A 76 -12.09 -11.99 -5.84
CA TYR A 76 -12.29 -11.11 -6.98
C TYR A 76 -12.51 -9.64 -6.62
N HIS A 77 -12.53 -9.31 -5.34
CA HIS A 77 -12.64 -7.91 -4.93
C HIS A 77 -11.63 -7.51 -3.87
N ILE A 78 -11.75 -8.03 -2.63
CA ILE A 78 -11.01 -7.43 -1.51
C ILE A 78 -9.52 -7.77 -1.54
N ILE A 79 -9.15 -9.03 -1.77
CA ILE A 79 -7.74 -9.42 -1.83
C ILE A 79 -7.02 -8.81 -3.03
N PRO A 80 -7.56 -8.82 -4.27
CA PRO A 80 -6.94 -8.11 -5.38
C PRO A 80 -6.78 -6.60 -5.16
N MET A 81 -7.74 -5.97 -4.49
CA MET A 81 -7.66 -4.55 -4.16
C MET A 81 -6.53 -4.25 -3.18
N VAL A 82 -6.42 -5.04 -2.10
CA VAL A 82 -5.34 -4.93 -1.12
C VAL A 82 -4.00 -5.21 -1.79
N SER A 83 -3.88 -6.30 -2.54
CA SER A 83 -2.67 -6.64 -3.30
C SER A 83 -2.22 -5.51 -4.23
N ALA A 84 -3.15 -4.87 -4.94
CA ALA A 84 -2.83 -3.77 -5.85
C ALA A 84 -2.39 -2.49 -5.12
N ILE A 85 -2.96 -2.21 -3.95
CA ILE A 85 -2.60 -1.01 -3.16
C ILE A 85 -1.18 -1.13 -2.59
N TRP A 86 -0.82 -2.30 -2.06
CA TRP A 86 0.46 -2.52 -1.41
C TRP A 86 1.49 -3.29 -2.24
N SER A 87 1.16 -3.63 -3.50
CA SER A 87 2.03 -4.41 -4.39
C SER A 87 2.52 -5.72 -3.78
N MET A 88 1.63 -6.40 -3.05
CA MET A 88 1.92 -7.64 -2.34
C MET A 88 1.17 -8.84 -2.92
N PRO A 89 1.69 -10.08 -2.74
CA PRO A 89 0.98 -11.30 -3.15
C PRO A 89 -0.34 -11.49 -2.40
N PRO A 90 -1.33 -12.20 -2.99
CA PRO A 90 -2.64 -12.44 -2.35
C PRO A 90 -2.58 -13.10 -0.98
N TYR A 91 -1.61 -14.00 -0.77
CA TYR A 91 -1.41 -14.64 0.53
C TYR A 91 -1.05 -13.61 1.61
N GLU A 92 -0.06 -12.77 1.35
CA GLU A 92 0.36 -11.70 2.28
C GLU A 92 -0.75 -10.70 2.53
N ALA A 93 -1.52 -10.35 1.49
CA ALA A 93 -2.69 -9.48 1.63
C ALA A 93 -3.73 -10.04 2.62
N SER A 94 -3.92 -11.35 2.67
CA SER A 94 -4.82 -12.00 3.63
C SER A 94 -4.28 -12.01 5.06
N GLN A 95 -2.95 -12.03 5.22
CA GLN A 95 -2.28 -11.99 6.53
C GLN A 95 -2.12 -10.57 7.09
N MET A 96 -2.48 -9.55 6.34
CA MET A 96 -2.41 -8.16 6.80
C MET A 96 -3.20 -7.97 8.11
N PRO A 97 -2.64 -7.31 9.14
CA PRO A 97 -3.38 -6.96 10.33
C PRO A 97 -4.64 -6.15 10.00
N LEU A 98 -5.78 -6.55 10.53
CA LEU A 98 -7.07 -5.89 10.26
C LEU A 98 -7.05 -4.40 10.65
N VAL A 99 -6.41 -4.06 11.76
CA VAL A 99 -6.24 -2.67 12.23
C VAL A 99 -5.56 -1.79 11.18
N PHE A 100 -4.51 -2.31 10.53
CA PHE A 100 -3.77 -1.58 9.49
C PHE A 100 -4.66 -1.35 8.25
N PHE A 101 -5.37 -2.38 7.81
CA PHE A 101 -6.34 -2.28 6.71
C PHE A 101 -7.44 -1.24 7.02
N LEU A 102 -8.06 -1.31 8.21
CA LEU A 102 -9.14 -0.39 8.60
C LEU A 102 -8.66 1.07 8.66
N ASN A 103 -7.52 1.32 9.30
CA ASN A 103 -6.95 2.67 9.39
C ASN A 103 -6.65 3.25 8.02
N PHE A 104 -6.00 2.49 7.15
CA PHE A 104 -5.69 2.95 5.81
C PHE A 104 -6.96 3.28 5.01
N PHE A 105 -7.92 2.37 4.98
CA PHE A 105 -9.16 2.56 4.23
C PHE A 105 -10.00 3.74 4.76
N LYS A 106 -10.03 3.95 6.08
CA LYS A 106 -10.70 5.12 6.70
C LYS A 106 -9.98 6.42 6.32
N ASN A 107 -8.67 6.50 6.53
CA ASN A 107 -7.88 7.69 6.26
C ASN A 107 -7.94 8.13 4.79
N HIS A 108 -8.03 7.16 3.87
CA HIS A 108 -8.15 7.42 2.44
C HIS A 108 -9.60 7.50 1.92
N GLY A 109 -10.60 7.38 2.80
CA GLY A 109 -12.02 7.43 2.42
C GLY A 109 -12.44 6.30 1.48
N LEU A 110 -11.77 5.15 1.50
CA LEU A 110 -12.01 4.03 0.57
C LEU A 110 -13.30 3.27 0.90
N PHE A 111 -13.80 3.33 2.14
CA PHE A 111 -15.10 2.76 2.51
C PHE A 111 -16.28 3.58 2.00
N LYS A 112 -16.07 4.85 1.64
CA LYS A 112 -17.15 5.70 1.13
C LYS A 112 -17.65 5.20 -0.22
N LEU A 113 -18.96 5.01 -0.33
CA LEU A 113 -19.63 4.62 -1.59
C LEU A 113 -19.94 5.83 -2.48
N LYS A 114 -20.11 7.01 -1.85
CA LYS A 114 -20.36 8.30 -2.50
C LYS A 114 -19.33 9.33 -2.02
N ASN A 115 -19.15 10.41 -2.79
CA ASN A 115 -18.25 11.52 -2.44
C ASN A 115 -16.81 11.02 -2.12
N ARG A 116 -16.32 10.09 -2.93
CA ARG A 116 -14.93 9.63 -2.81
C ARG A 116 -13.97 10.75 -3.19
N PRO A 117 -12.80 10.85 -2.50
CA PRO A 117 -11.77 11.79 -2.90
C PRO A 117 -11.37 11.62 -4.37
N GLN A 118 -11.20 12.72 -5.07
CA GLN A 118 -10.63 12.69 -6.41
C GLN A 118 -9.13 12.44 -6.31
N TRP A 119 -8.68 11.37 -6.94
CA TRP A 119 -7.26 11.04 -7.00
C TRP A 119 -6.59 11.75 -8.16
N TYR A 120 -5.42 12.31 -7.89
CA TYR A 120 -4.57 12.98 -8.88
C TYR A 120 -3.19 12.33 -8.87
N THR A 121 -2.50 12.43 -9.99
CA THR A 121 -1.10 12.08 -10.12
C THR A 121 -0.34 13.23 -10.76
N VAL A 122 0.96 13.28 -10.51
CA VAL A 122 1.81 14.33 -11.11
C VAL A 122 1.93 14.07 -12.61
N THR A 123 1.67 15.12 -13.41
CA THR A 123 1.89 15.06 -14.86
C THR A 123 3.36 14.71 -15.15
N ASN A 124 3.58 13.78 -16.07
CA ASN A 124 4.90 13.22 -16.40
C ASN A 124 5.56 12.44 -15.24
N ARG A 125 4.76 11.93 -14.28
CA ARG A 125 5.18 11.05 -13.17
C ARG A 125 6.08 11.75 -12.13
N SER A 126 6.52 10.96 -11.15
CA SER A 126 7.33 11.45 -10.01
C SER A 126 8.65 12.05 -10.40
N LYS A 127 9.26 11.64 -11.52
CA LYS A 127 10.51 12.19 -12.03
C LYS A 127 10.47 13.73 -12.14
N THR A 128 9.31 14.30 -12.46
CA THR A 128 9.15 15.75 -12.64
C THR A 128 9.42 16.53 -11.35
N TYR A 129 8.79 16.11 -10.23
CA TYR A 129 9.03 16.83 -8.97
C TYR A 129 10.40 16.49 -8.35
N VAL A 130 10.89 15.26 -8.52
CA VAL A 130 12.24 14.88 -8.09
C VAL A 130 13.28 15.76 -8.77
N SER A 131 13.20 15.91 -10.10
CA SER A 131 14.13 16.78 -10.84
C SER A 131 14.04 18.25 -10.37
N LYS A 132 12.83 18.77 -10.11
CA LYS A 132 12.64 20.12 -9.58
C LYS A 132 13.19 20.30 -8.16
N ILE A 133 13.09 19.29 -7.31
CA ILE A 133 13.68 19.33 -5.96
C ILE A 133 15.20 19.34 -6.07
N LEU A 134 15.76 18.41 -6.84
CA LEU A 134 17.22 18.30 -7.03
C LEU A 134 17.83 19.60 -7.59
N SER A 135 17.14 20.28 -8.50
CA SER A 135 17.63 21.57 -9.04
C SER A 135 17.65 22.72 -8.02
N LYS A 136 17.01 22.56 -6.85
CA LYS A 136 16.98 23.54 -5.76
C LYS A 136 17.93 23.20 -4.61
N ILE A 137 18.51 22.02 -4.60
CA ILE A 137 19.49 21.61 -3.59
C ILE A 137 20.80 22.31 -3.89
N SER A 138 21.32 23.05 -2.92
CA SER A 138 22.60 23.76 -3.01
C SER A 138 23.81 22.88 -2.63
N GLY A 139 23.59 21.72 -2.06
CA GLY A 139 24.62 20.77 -1.67
C GLY A 139 25.02 19.82 -2.80
N GLU A 140 26.01 19.01 -2.52
CA GLU A 140 26.48 17.97 -3.45
C GLU A 140 25.47 16.83 -3.55
N TYR A 141 25.37 16.23 -4.72
CA TYR A 141 24.51 15.13 -5.04
C TYR A 141 25.29 13.98 -5.66
N PHE A 142 25.45 12.92 -4.88
CA PHE A 142 26.18 11.72 -5.29
C PHE A 142 25.18 10.64 -5.77
N LYS A 143 25.53 9.98 -6.87
CA LYS A 143 24.81 8.83 -7.42
C LYS A 143 25.69 7.61 -7.42
N ASN A 144 25.05 6.44 -7.36
CA ASN A 144 25.74 5.14 -7.47
C ASN A 144 26.77 4.90 -6.36
N TYR A 145 26.57 5.50 -5.20
CA TYR A 145 27.34 5.20 -4.00
C TYR A 145 26.62 4.07 -3.25
N GLU A 146 27.28 2.93 -3.13
CA GLU A 146 26.80 1.83 -2.30
C GLU A 146 27.20 2.13 -0.85
N ILE A 147 26.18 2.43 -0.03
CA ILE A 147 26.39 2.69 1.40
C ILE A 147 26.40 1.35 2.13
N ASN A 148 27.51 1.03 2.77
CA ASN A 148 27.73 -0.27 3.40
C ASN A 148 27.55 -0.23 4.92
N LYS A 149 27.86 0.93 5.54
CA LYS A 149 27.87 1.05 6.99
C LYS A 149 27.67 2.49 7.45
N ILE A 150 26.96 2.65 8.57
CA ILE A 150 26.77 3.94 9.24
C ILE A 150 27.12 3.77 10.70
N ILE A 151 27.97 4.68 11.22
CA ILE A 151 28.39 4.71 12.62
C ILE A 151 28.12 6.10 13.19
N ARG A 152 27.41 6.16 14.29
CA ARG A 152 27.20 7.38 15.10
C ARG A 152 28.23 7.46 16.20
N ASN A 153 28.77 8.63 16.47
CA ASN A 153 29.62 8.90 17.62
C ASN A 153 29.44 10.34 18.10
N SER A 154 30.16 10.76 19.13
CA SER A 154 30.09 12.12 19.70
C SER A 154 30.48 13.23 18.72
N ASN A 155 31.22 12.89 17.66
CA ASN A 155 31.74 13.82 16.65
C ASN A 155 30.88 13.86 15.35
N GLY A 156 29.74 13.18 15.32
CA GLY A 156 28.85 13.13 14.17
C GLY A 156 28.56 11.71 13.67
N VAL A 157 28.22 11.59 12.40
CA VAL A 157 27.85 10.33 11.75
C VAL A 157 28.77 10.05 10.59
N LYS A 158 29.43 8.89 10.62
CA LYS A 158 30.27 8.40 9.51
C LYS A 158 29.45 7.51 8.61
N ILE A 159 29.50 7.79 7.30
CA ILE A 159 28.86 6.99 6.24
C ILE A 159 29.96 6.35 5.40
N TYR A 160 30.07 5.03 5.46
CA TYR A 160 31.02 4.25 4.68
C TYR A 160 30.40 3.83 3.35
N TYR A 161 31.17 3.91 2.27
CA TYR A 161 30.76 3.56 0.91
C TYR A 161 31.87 2.83 0.16
N GLY A 162 31.50 2.01 -0.83
CA GLY A 162 32.46 1.28 -1.66
C GLY A 162 33.34 0.34 -0.86
N SER A 163 34.57 0.71 -0.55
CA SER A 163 35.47 0.01 0.36
C SER A 163 35.23 0.41 1.82
N GLU A 164 35.48 -0.48 2.78
CA GLU A 164 35.30 -0.19 4.22
C GLU A 164 36.23 0.91 4.77
N SER A 165 37.19 1.38 3.97
CA SER A 165 38.15 2.44 4.34
C SER A 165 37.68 3.84 3.94
N GLU A 166 36.72 3.97 3.04
CA GLU A 166 36.24 5.27 2.54
C GLU A 166 34.96 5.70 3.26
N PHE A 167 34.94 6.92 3.79
CA PHE A 167 33.77 7.44 4.49
C PHE A 167 33.66 8.97 4.37
N PHE A 168 32.42 9.43 4.47
CA PHE A 168 32.09 10.85 4.74
C PHE A 168 31.67 11.04 6.19
N THR A 169 31.92 12.22 6.74
CA THR A 169 31.44 12.60 8.08
C THR A 169 30.44 13.74 7.99
N TYR A 170 29.35 13.60 8.68
CA TYR A 170 28.25 14.60 8.73
C TYR A 170 27.81 14.82 10.18
N ASP A 171 27.29 16.01 10.49
CA ASP A 171 26.71 16.29 11.82
C ASP A 171 25.42 15.49 12.04
N LYS A 172 24.60 15.35 10.97
CA LYS A 172 23.31 14.65 11.00
C LYS A 172 23.08 13.92 9.68
N VAL A 173 22.38 12.79 9.75
CA VAL A 173 22.00 11.98 8.60
C VAL A 173 20.52 11.63 8.67
N VAL A 174 19.84 11.74 7.55
CA VAL A 174 18.46 11.27 7.36
C VAL A 174 18.49 10.07 6.42
N LEU A 175 18.02 8.93 6.90
CA LEU A 175 17.84 7.71 6.11
C LEU A 175 16.45 7.73 5.49
N ALA A 176 16.38 7.74 4.17
CA ALA A 176 15.13 7.72 3.41
C ALA A 176 15.02 6.48 2.53
N SER A 177 15.72 5.40 2.88
CA SER A 177 15.62 4.07 2.30
C SER A 177 14.58 3.22 3.04
N HIS A 178 14.32 1.99 2.56
CA HIS A 178 13.46 1.05 3.26
C HIS A 178 14.00 0.76 4.67
N ALA A 179 13.10 0.60 5.65
CA ALA A 179 13.47 0.48 7.04
C ALA A 179 14.37 -0.76 7.32
N ASP A 180 14.07 -1.88 6.69
CA ASP A 180 14.86 -3.12 6.77
C ASP A 180 16.23 -2.99 6.12
N GLU A 181 16.36 -2.23 5.03
CA GLU A 181 17.64 -1.90 4.39
C GLU A 181 18.46 -0.93 5.25
N SER A 182 17.80 0.12 5.77
CA SER A 182 18.43 1.06 6.69
C SER A 182 18.99 0.35 7.93
N LEU A 183 18.23 -0.61 8.46
CA LEU A 183 18.63 -1.38 9.65
C LEU A 183 19.90 -2.20 9.42
N LYS A 184 20.09 -2.75 8.22
CA LYS A 184 21.28 -3.57 7.89
C LYS A 184 22.59 -2.77 7.87
N ILE A 185 22.54 -1.49 7.56
CA ILE A 185 23.72 -0.64 7.42
C ILE A 185 24.05 0.16 8.69
N ILE A 186 23.14 0.25 9.65
CA ILE A 186 23.40 0.90 10.95
C ILE A 186 24.16 -0.09 11.85
N SER A 187 25.35 0.30 12.33
CA SER A 187 26.20 -0.61 13.12
C SER A 187 25.97 -0.53 14.62
N ASP A 188 25.33 0.53 15.10
CA ASP A 188 25.11 0.83 16.52
C ASP A 188 23.61 0.79 16.85
N ILE A 189 22.93 -0.28 16.41
CA ILE A 189 21.50 -0.48 16.70
C ILE A 189 21.34 -0.71 18.21
N SER A 190 20.44 0.04 18.85
CA SER A 190 19.96 -0.26 20.19
C SER A 190 18.90 -1.36 20.13
N ASP A 191 18.93 -2.27 21.09
CA ASP A 191 17.89 -3.27 21.32
C ASP A 191 16.50 -2.66 21.50
#